data_8e09b0cfd3b262de2aee88d7324d2eb7
#
_entry.id   8e09b0cfd3b262de2aee88d7324d2eb7
#
_cell.length_a   1.000
_cell.length_b   1.000
_cell.length_c   1.000
_cell.angle_alpha   90.00
_cell.angle_beta   90.00
_cell.angle_gamma   90.00
#
_symmetry.space_group_name_H-M   'P 1'
#
loop_
_entity.id
_entity.type
_entity.pdbx_description
1 polymer ?
#
loop_
_entity_poly.entity_id
_entity_poly.type
_entity_poly.pdbx_seq_one_letter_code
_entity_poly.pdbx_strand_id
1 'polypeptide(L)' 'MSGKRYPDEFKIEAVRQVTDRGYPVKEVAEHLGITTYSLYAWLKKF' A
#
# COMPACT_ATOMS: atom_id res chain seq x y z
N MET A 1 1.67 20.47 7.77
CA MET A 1 0.87 20.02 6.72
C MET A 1 0.47 18.58 6.86
N SER A 2 -0.70 18.40 7.09
CA SER A 2 -1.15 17.05 7.20
C SER A 2 -1.52 16.60 5.83
N GLY A 3 -2.03 15.50 5.69
CA GLY A 3 -2.51 15.09 4.44
C GLY A 3 -1.47 14.59 3.51
N LYS A 4 -0.70 13.68 3.97
CA LYS A 4 0.14 13.00 3.06
C LYS A 4 -0.73 12.29 2.07
N ARG A 5 -0.65 12.70 0.85
CA ARG A 5 -1.41 12.06 -0.18
C ARG A 5 -0.49 11.30 -1.07
N TYR A 6 -0.83 10.07 -1.30
CA TYR A 6 -0.04 9.22 -2.19
C TYR A 6 -0.71 9.18 -3.54
N PRO A 7 0.05 9.30 -4.62
CA PRO A 7 -0.54 9.21 -5.96
C PRO A 7 -1.05 7.80 -6.22
N ASP A 8 -1.98 7.70 -7.15
CA ASP A 8 -2.56 6.40 -7.48
C ASP A 8 -1.51 5.41 -7.92
N GLU A 9 -0.51 5.88 -8.64
CA GLU A 9 0.56 5.01 -9.09
C GLU A 9 1.26 4.35 -7.92
N PHE A 10 1.49 5.10 -6.87
CA PHE A 10 2.13 4.57 -5.69
C PHE A 10 1.25 3.51 -5.02
N LYS A 11 -0.03 3.81 -4.95
CA LYS A 11 -0.96 2.88 -4.33
C LYS A 11 -1.06 1.59 -5.12
N ILE A 12 -1.12 1.71 -6.43
CA ILE A 12 -1.20 0.54 -7.29
C ILE A 12 0.04 -0.31 -7.15
N GLU A 13 1.18 0.32 -7.09
CA GLU A 13 2.43 -0.42 -6.95
C GLU A 13 2.45 -1.17 -5.62
N ALA A 14 1.97 -0.52 -4.55
CA ALA A 14 1.93 -1.16 -3.25
C ALA A 14 1.02 -2.38 -3.28
N VAL A 15 -0.12 -2.25 -3.93
CA VAL A 15 -1.06 -3.35 -4.05
C VAL A 15 -0.44 -4.50 -4.85
N ARG A 16 0.27 -4.17 -5.89
CA ARG A 16 0.90 -5.19 -6.72
C ARG A 16 1.93 -6.01 -5.98
N GLN A 17 2.64 -5.38 -5.08
CA GLN A 17 3.62 -6.10 -4.30
C GLN A 17 2.97 -7.19 -3.47
N VAL A 18 1.74 -6.97 -3.06
CA VAL A 18 1.01 -7.96 -2.30
C VAL A 18 0.37 -9.00 -3.23
N THR A 19 -0.30 -8.54 -4.27
CA THR A 19 -1.08 -9.44 -5.13
C THR A 19 -0.22 -10.17 -6.14
N ASP A 20 0.69 -9.45 -6.78
CA ASP A 20 1.50 -10.06 -7.83
C ASP A 20 2.73 -10.76 -7.30
N ARG A 21 3.40 -10.14 -6.34
CA ARG A 21 4.63 -10.68 -5.81
C ARG A 21 4.44 -11.53 -4.58
N GLY A 22 3.27 -11.44 -3.98
CA GLY A 22 2.96 -12.27 -2.83
C GLY A 22 3.64 -11.86 -1.54
N TYR A 23 4.07 -10.61 -1.46
CA TYR A 23 4.67 -10.14 -0.21
C TYR A 23 3.58 -9.93 0.83
N PRO A 24 3.90 -10.17 2.11
CA PRO A 24 2.91 -9.95 3.17
C PRO A 24 2.56 -8.48 3.28
N VAL A 25 1.29 -8.22 3.58
CA VAL A 25 0.82 -6.84 3.73
C VAL A 25 1.65 -6.11 4.77
N LYS A 26 1.91 -6.77 5.89
CA LYS A 26 2.66 -6.15 6.96
C LYS A 26 4.04 -5.69 6.48
N GLU A 27 4.70 -6.53 5.72
CA GLU A 27 6.02 -6.21 5.24
C GLU A 27 6.01 -5.06 4.25
N VAL A 28 5.06 -5.09 3.34
CA VAL A 28 4.94 -4.04 2.34
C VAL A 28 4.66 -2.71 3.01
N ALA A 29 3.71 -2.70 3.94
CA ALA A 29 3.37 -1.47 4.63
C ALA A 29 4.55 -0.91 5.39
N GLU A 30 5.28 -1.78 6.07
CA GLU A 30 6.44 -1.37 6.84
C GLU A 30 7.52 -0.80 5.93
N HIS A 31 7.73 -1.46 4.82
CA HIS A 31 8.75 -1.06 3.86
C HIS A 31 8.44 0.31 3.27
N LEU A 32 7.18 0.57 3.02
CA LEU A 32 6.76 1.83 2.40
C LEU A 32 6.50 2.93 3.42
N GLY A 33 6.53 2.59 4.69
CA GLY A 33 6.29 3.60 5.71
C GLY A 33 4.83 3.98 5.84
N ILE A 34 3.94 3.07 5.50
CA ILE A 34 2.50 3.32 5.64
C ILE A 34 1.92 2.32 6.63
N THR A 35 0.68 2.55 7.02
CA THR A 35 0.03 1.63 7.93
C THR A 35 -0.57 0.47 7.16
N THR A 36 -0.71 -0.66 7.84
CA THR A 36 -1.38 -1.79 7.20
C THR A 36 -2.81 -1.45 6.87
N TYR A 37 -3.42 -0.61 7.69
CA TYR A 37 -4.78 -0.18 7.45
C TYR A 37 -4.91 0.50 6.08
N SER A 38 -3.99 1.40 5.78
CA SER A 38 -4.00 2.08 4.50
C SER A 38 -3.84 1.09 3.35
N LEU A 39 -2.93 0.16 3.52
CA LEU A 39 -2.68 -0.82 2.47
C LEU A 39 -3.90 -1.70 2.24
N TYR A 40 -4.56 -2.11 3.31
CA TYR A 40 -5.78 -2.90 3.16
C TYR A 40 -6.86 -2.12 2.42
N ALA A 41 -6.98 -0.83 2.72
CA ALA A 41 -7.96 0.00 2.04
C ALA A 41 -7.65 0.06 0.54
N TRP A 42 -6.38 0.18 0.21
CA TRP A 42 -5.99 0.22 -1.19
C TRP A 42 -6.23 -1.11 -1.89
N LEU A 43 -6.02 -2.19 -1.18
CA LEU A 43 -6.26 -3.51 -1.75
C LEU A 43 -7.72 -3.69 -2.13
N LYS A 44 -8.60 -3.09 -1.36
CA LYS A 44 -10.01 -3.16 -1.67
C LYS A 44 -10.39 -2.29 -2.85
N LYS A 45 -9.69 -1.18 -2.98
CA LYS A 45 -10.05 -0.21 -4.01
C LYS A 45 -9.39 -0.52 -5.34
N PHE A 46 -8.19 -0.98 -5.30
CA PHE A 46 -7.45 -1.28 -6.49
C PHE A 46 -7.24 -2.77 -6.62
#